data_e96c5e1886fc2c8ce74f6aba8d0c4fc2
#
_entry.id   e96c5e1886fc2c8ce74f6aba8d0c4fc2
#
_cell.length_a   1.000
_cell.length_b   1.000
_cell.length_c   1.000
_cell.angle_alpha   90.00
_cell.angle_beta   90.00
_cell.angle_gamma   90.00
#
_symmetry.space_group_name_H-M   'P 1'
#
loop_
_entity.id
_entity.type
_entity.pdbx_description
1 polymer ?
#
loop_
_entity_poly.entity_id
_entity_poly.type
_entity_poly.pdbx_seq_one_letter_code
_entity_poly.pdbx_strand_id
1 'polypeptide(L)'
;EHNSEKGMELYVEQTEEFQRAMIKEFLALMLRFRTELKLLLLGSGGSSLEGFKEEIIQQQSEVGVEYIHKLRIKYPKANRAISPLFIRICSHWWLIFMLELVTNESLTKKDIEQALSGYVCFGTAGWKSLMGI
;
A
#
# COMPACT_ATOMS: atom_id res chain seq x y z
N GLU A 1 -14.58 0.35 11.71
CA GLU A 1 -13.68 0.26 12.89
C GLU A 1 -13.34 -1.17 13.25
N HIS A 2 -14.31 -2.06 13.39
CA HIS A 2 -14.08 -3.46 13.77
C HIS A 2 -13.22 -4.19 12.71
N ASN A 3 -13.48 -3.98 11.43
CA ASN A 3 -12.70 -4.59 10.36
C ASN A 3 -11.27 -4.06 10.33
N SER A 4 -11.06 -2.79 10.67
CA SER A 4 -9.75 -2.16 10.75
C SER A 4 -8.91 -2.76 11.87
N GLU A 5 -9.49 -2.99 13.04
CA GLU A 5 -8.79 -3.62 14.18
C GLU A 5 -8.42 -5.06 13.87
N LYS A 6 -9.32 -5.83 13.28
CA LYS A 6 -9.05 -7.20 12.87
C LYS A 6 -7.94 -7.25 11.80
N GLY A 7 -7.95 -6.31 10.87
CA GLY A 7 -6.91 -6.19 9.86
C GLY A 7 -5.53 -5.93 10.49
N MET A 8 -5.47 -5.06 11.50
CA MET A 8 -4.23 -4.78 12.22
C MET A 8 -3.69 -6.00 12.97
N GLU A 9 -4.57 -6.77 13.62
CA GLU A 9 -4.18 -8.00 14.30
C GLU A 9 -3.58 -9.02 13.32
N LEU A 10 -4.26 -9.24 12.20
CA LEU A 10 -3.80 -10.16 11.17
C LEU A 10 -2.48 -9.69 10.55
N TYR A 11 -2.32 -8.39 10.35
CA TYR A 11 -1.08 -7.81 9.84
C TYR A 11 0.10 -8.07 10.78
N VAL A 12 -0.10 -7.81 12.07
CA VAL A 12 0.93 -8.03 13.09
C VAL A 12 1.29 -9.51 13.21
N GLU A 13 0.30 -10.38 13.17
CA GLU A 13 0.50 -11.83 13.24
C GLU A 13 1.14 -12.41 11.96
N GLN A 14 1.05 -11.68 10.85
CA GLN A 14 1.60 -12.11 9.54
C GLN A 14 1.15 -13.50 9.12
N THR A 15 -0.12 -13.81 9.25
CA THR A 15 -0.61 -15.10 8.81
C THR A 15 -0.53 -15.20 7.28
N GLU A 16 -0.16 -16.37 6.79
CA GLU A 16 -0.13 -16.65 5.35
C GLU A 16 -1.51 -16.43 4.71
N GLU A 17 -2.56 -16.80 5.43
CA GLU A 17 -3.95 -16.59 5.01
C GLU A 17 -4.26 -15.11 4.80
N PHE A 18 -3.83 -14.25 5.73
CA PHE A 18 -4.02 -12.81 5.62
C PHE A 18 -3.27 -12.24 4.40
N GLN A 19 -2.04 -12.66 4.18
CA GLN A 19 -1.26 -12.22 3.03
C GLN A 19 -1.91 -12.62 1.71
N ARG A 20 -2.38 -13.85 1.60
CA ARG A 20 -3.10 -14.32 0.41
C ARG A 20 -4.38 -13.54 0.15
N ALA A 21 -5.16 -13.28 1.19
CA ALA A 21 -6.39 -12.51 1.09
C ALA A 21 -6.11 -11.09 0.62
N MET A 22 -5.06 -10.46 1.15
CA MET A 22 -4.64 -9.10 0.77
C MET A 22 -4.21 -9.04 -0.69
N ILE A 23 -3.39 -9.98 -1.14
CA ILE A 23 -2.92 -10.07 -2.53
C ILE A 23 -4.12 -10.25 -3.48
N LYS A 24 -5.03 -11.15 -3.14
CA LYS A 24 -6.22 -11.42 -3.95
C LYS A 24 -7.11 -10.19 -4.07
N GLU A 25 -7.31 -9.46 -2.98
CA GLU A 25 -8.10 -8.24 -2.95
C GLU A 25 -7.47 -7.14 -3.80
N PHE A 26 -6.17 -6.90 -3.64
CA PHE A 26 -5.45 -5.93 -4.46
C PHE A 26 -5.48 -6.29 -5.94
N LEU A 27 -5.28 -7.56 -6.27
CA LEU A 27 -5.32 -8.01 -7.66
C LEU A 27 -6.70 -7.76 -8.27
N ALA A 28 -7.77 -8.10 -7.55
CA ALA A 28 -9.14 -7.88 -8.02
C ALA A 28 -9.40 -6.39 -8.25
N LEU A 29 -8.96 -5.54 -7.32
CA LEU A 29 -9.11 -4.10 -7.41
C LEU A 29 -8.34 -3.54 -8.61
N MET A 30 -7.11 -3.95 -8.81
CA MET A 30 -6.28 -3.54 -9.93
C MET A 30 -6.89 -3.90 -11.27
N LEU A 31 -7.34 -5.14 -11.42
CA LEU A 31 -7.95 -5.60 -12.66
C LEU A 31 -9.27 -4.90 -12.96
N ARG A 32 -10.05 -4.62 -11.91
CA ARG A 32 -11.34 -3.94 -12.04
C ARG A 32 -11.19 -2.50 -12.51
N PHE A 33 -10.23 -1.76 -11.95
CA PHE A 33 -10.08 -0.34 -12.21
C PHE A 33 -8.91 0.01 -13.14
N ARG A 34 -8.27 -0.99 -13.72
CA ARG A 34 -7.08 -0.79 -14.55
C ARG A 34 -7.31 0.23 -15.68
N THR A 35 -8.38 0.08 -16.44
CA THR A 35 -8.69 0.98 -17.54
C THR A 35 -8.96 2.40 -17.05
N GLU A 36 -9.74 2.53 -15.98
CA GLU A 36 -10.09 3.82 -15.40
C GLU A 36 -8.87 4.52 -14.82
N LEU A 37 -8.04 3.79 -14.07
CA LEU A 37 -6.80 4.31 -13.50
C LEU A 37 -5.81 4.71 -14.60
N LYS A 38 -5.71 3.91 -15.65
CA LYS A 38 -4.85 4.21 -16.78
C LYS A 38 -5.27 5.49 -17.48
N LEU A 39 -6.57 5.66 -17.75
CA LEU A 39 -7.10 6.89 -18.36
C LEU A 39 -6.83 8.10 -17.47
N LEU A 40 -7.05 7.96 -16.16
CA LEU A 40 -6.84 9.04 -15.21
C LEU A 40 -5.35 9.43 -15.11
N LEU A 41 -4.45 8.44 -15.06
CA LEU A 41 -3.03 8.68 -14.87
C LEU A 41 -2.31 9.11 -16.15
N LEU A 42 -2.71 8.60 -17.32
CA LEU A 42 -2.06 8.88 -18.59
C LEU A 42 -2.80 9.92 -19.45
N GLY A 43 -4.10 10.04 -19.26
CA GLY A 43 -4.94 10.95 -20.05
C GLY A 43 -4.99 12.38 -19.56
N SER A 44 -4.57 12.62 -18.32
CA SER A 44 -4.69 13.94 -17.68
C SER A 44 -3.63 14.94 -18.11
N GLY A 45 -2.48 14.54 -18.54
CA GLY A 45 -1.39 15.40 -19.01
C GLY A 45 -1.04 16.61 -18.15
N GLY A 46 0.23 16.98 -18.10
CA GLY A 46 0.70 18.22 -17.50
C GLY A 46 0.46 18.34 -15.99
N SER A 47 0.09 19.55 -15.56
CA SER A 47 -0.07 19.90 -14.16
C SER A 47 -1.19 19.15 -13.45
N SER A 48 -2.24 18.75 -14.15
CA SER A 48 -3.36 17.98 -13.58
C SER A 48 -2.92 16.60 -13.10
N LEU A 49 -2.04 15.95 -13.85
CA LEU A 49 -1.48 14.64 -13.47
C LEU A 49 -0.61 14.77 -12.22
N GLU A 50 0.26 15.78 -12.19
CA GLU A 50 1.14 16.01 -11.04
C GLU A 50 0.34 16.35 -9.79
N GLY A 51 -0.70 17.16 -9.91
CA GLY A 51 -1.61 17.47 -8.81
C GLY A 51 -2.32 16.24 -8.27
N PHE A 52 -2.77 15.37 -9.16
CA PHE A 52 -3.43 14.11 -8.80
C PHE A 52 -2.47 13.17 -8.04
N LYS A 53 -1.22 13.05 -8.54
CA LYS A 53 -0.20 12.24 -7.88
C LYS A 53 0.09 12.75 -6.47
N GLU A 54 0.28 14.06 -6.33
CA GLU A 54 0.55 14.69 -5.03
C GLU A 54 -0.60 14.47 -4.05
N GLU A 55 -1.82 14.57 -4.50
CA GLU A 55 -3.02 14.31 -3.68
C GLU A 55 -3.05 12.87 -3.17
N ILE A 56 -2.77 11.89 -4.04
CA ILE A 56 -2.70 10.48 -3.64
C ILE A 56 -1.60 10.26 -2.60
N ILE A 57 -0.41 10.83 -2.80
CA ILE A 57 0.71 10.71 -1.87
C ILE A 57 0.33 11.30 -0.51
N GLN A 58 -0.32 12.46 -0.52
CA GLN A 58 -0.76 13.12 0.70
C GLN A 58 -1.78 12.26 1.46
N GLN A 59 -2.79 11.73 0.78
CA GLN A 59 -3.79 10.86 1.37
C GLN A 59 -3.18 9.58 1.94
N GLN A 60 -2.30 8.93 1.20
CA GLN A 60 -1.63 7.71 1.66
C GLN A 60 -0.73 7.97 2.86
N SER A 61 -0.05 9.12 2.89
CA SER A 61 0.79 9.50 4.02
C SER A 61 -0.04 9.73 5.28
N GLU A 62 -1.18 10.40 5.16
CA GLU A 62 -2.10 10.64 6.28
C GLU A 62 -2.67 9.32 6.83
N VAL A 63 -3.11 8.44 5.94
CA VAL A 63 -3.60 7.11 6.31
C VAL A 63 -2.52 6.30 7.03
N GLY A 64 -1.28 6.36 6.54
CA GLY A 64 -0.15 5.67 7.16
C GLY A 64 0.16 6.17 8.55
N VAL A 65 0.19 7.48 8.75
CA VAL A 65 0.43 8.10 10.07
C VAL A 65 -0.68 7.72 11.05
N GLU A 66 -1.94 7.80 10.62
CA GLU A 66 -3.08 7.42 11.44
C GLU A 66 -3.06 5.93 11.81
N TYR A 67 -2.73 5.07 10.85
CA TYR A 67 -2.60 3.64 11.08
C TYR A 67 -1.55 3.32 12.15
N ILE A 68 -0.38 3.93 12.06
CA ILE A 68 0.70 3.75 13.03
C ILE A 68 0.28 4.26 14.41
N HIS A 69 -0.43 5.38 14.48
CA HIS A 69 -0.94 5.91 15.73
C HIS A 69 -1.89 4.91 16.41
N LYS A 70 -2.83 4.36 15.67
CA LYS A 70 -3.77 3.33 16.18
C LYS A 70 -3.03 2.07 16.60
N LEU A 71 -2.05 1.65 15.82
CA LEU A 71 -1.24 0.48 16.12
C LEU A 71 -0.49 0.62 17.44
N ARG A 72 0.06 1.81 17.72
CA ARG A 72 0.77 2.10 18.98
C ARG A 72 -0.15 2.05 20.20
N ILE A 73 -1.40 2.46 20.04
CA ILE A 73 -2.39 2.37 21.12
C ILE A 73 -2.63 0.91 21.48
N LYS A 74 -2.77 0.06 20.47
CA LYS A 74 -3.00 -1.38 20.67
C LYS A 74 -1.74 -2.13 21.10
N TYR A 75 -0.59 -1.74 20.57
CA TYR A 75 0.71 -2.36 20.85
C TYR A 75 1.67 -1.31 21.38
N PRO A 76 1.63 -0.99 22.70
CA PRO A 76 2.43 0.10 23.26
C PRO A 76 3.94 -0.09 23.12
N LYS A 77 4.40 -1.30 22.88
CA LYS A 77 5.82 -1.63 22.67
C LYS A 77 6.31 -1.32 21.26
N ALA A 78 5.42 -1.00 20.33
CA ALA A 78 5.81 -0.66 18.96
C ALA A 78 6.72 0.57 18.95
N ASN A 79 7.70 0.55 18.04
CA ASN A 79 8.66 1.64 17.91
C ASN A 79 7.94 2.97 17.65
N ARG A 80 8.33 4.00 18.39
CA ARG A 80 7.70 5.33 18.34
C ARG A 80 8.42 6.32 17.44
N ALA A 81 9.61 5.95 16.97
CA ALA A 81 10.49 6.86 16.25
C ALA A 81 10.34 6.77 14.73
N ILE A 82 9.18 6.28 14.22
CA ILE A 82 8.95 6.21 12.79
C ILE A 82 8.74 7.61 12.23
N SER A 83 9.63 8.00 11.33
CA SER A 83 9.63 9.32 10.71
C SER A 83 8.41 9.52 9.80
N PRO A 84 7.65 10.64 9.93
CA PRO A 84 6.63 11.00 8.94
C PRO A 84 7.20 11.15 7.53
N LEU A 85 8.43 11.62 7.40
CA LEU A 85 9.12 11.69 6.11
C LEU A 85 9.29 10.30 5.49
N PHE A 86 9.67 9.31 6.30
CA PHE A 86 9.80 7.94 5.83
C PHE A 86 8.46 7.38 5.34
N ILE A 87 7.38 7.66 6.07
CA ILE A 87 6.02 7.26 5.66
C ILE A 87 5.67 7.88 4.30
N ARG A 88 6.00 9.16 4.10
CA ARG A 88 5.77 9.84 2.83
C ARG A 88 6.59 9.20 1.70
N ILE A 89 7.83 8.86 1.94
CA ILE A 89 8.68 8.16 0.97
C ILE A 89 8.09 6.80 0.59
N CYS A 90 7.60 6.06 1.56
CA CYS A 90 6.91 4.78 1.32
C CYS A 90 5.65 4.96 0.47
N SER A 91 4.93 6.07 0.65
CA SER A 91 3.77 6.40 -0.16
C SER A 91 4.15 6.66 -1.62
N HIS A 92 5.31 7.28 -1.88
CA HIS A 92 5.87 7.42 -3.22
C HIS A 92 6.19 6.06 -3.83
N TRP A 93 6.81 5.15 -3.09
CA TRP A 93 7.12 3.80 -3.57
C TRP A 93 5.85 3.04 -3.94
N TRP A 94 4.83 3.15 -3.09
CA TRP A 94 3.52 2.54 -3.36
C TRP A 94 2.94 3.06 -4.68
N LEU A 95 2.99 4.37 -4.89
CA LEU A 95 2.47 4.98 -6.12
C LEU A 95 3.25 4.52 -7.35
N ILE A 96 4.58 4.48 -7.29
CA ILE A 96 5.42 3.98 -8.39
C ILE A 96 5.07 2.54 -8.71
N PHE A 97 4.93 1.71 -7.68
CA PHE A 97 4.54 0.32 -7.84
C PHE A 97 3.19 0.18 -8.54
N MET A 98 2.19 0.93 -8.09
CA MET A 98 0.86 0.91 -8.69
C MET A 98 0.86 1.41 -10.13
N LEU A 99 1.62 2.46 -10.42
CA LEU A 99 1.76 2.98 -11.77
C LEU A 99 2.33 1.94 -12.73
N GLU A 100 3.37 1.24 -12.30
CA GLU A 100 3.97 0.18 -13.11
C GLU A 100 2.96 -0.93 -13.44
N LEU A 101 2.20 -1.37 -12.45
CA LEU A 101 1.20 -2.42 -12.65
C LEU A 101 0.05 -1.98 -13.57
N VAL A 102 -0.34 -0.71 -13.48
CA VAL A 102 -1.46 -0.16 -14.27
C VAL A 102 -1.04 0.15 -15.71
N THR A 103 0.15 0.71 -15.90
CA THR A 103 0.56 1.24 -17.21
C THR A 103 1.31 0.22 -18.08
N ASN A 104 1.90 -0.80 -17.50
CA ASN A 104 2.64 -1.80 -18.26
C ASN A 104 1.70 -2.86 -18.84
N GLU A 105 1.31 -2.68 -20.08
CA GLU A 105 0.36 -3.56 -20.78
C GLU A 105 0.92 -4.94 -21.10
N SER A 106 2.23 -5.12 -21.02
CA SER A 106 2.85 -6.43 -21.29
C SER A 106 2.74 -7.40 -20.12
N LEU A 107 2.31 -6.93 -18.94
CA LEU A 107 2.20 -7.76 -17.76
C LEU A 107 1.03 -8.75 -17.86
N THR A 108 1.31 -10.01 -17.53
CA THR A 108 0.29 -11.04 -17.39
C THR A 108 -0.33 -10.97 -15.99
N LYS A 109 -1.48 -11.63 -15.80
CA LYS A 109 -2.08 -11.76 -14.46
C LYS A 109 -1.09 -12.39 -13.47
N LYS A 110 -0.32 -13.38 -13.93
CA LYS A 110 0.69 -14.04 -13.11
C LYS A 110 1.81 -13.06 -12.67
N ASP A 111 2.26 -12.20 -13.59
CA ASP A 111 3.27 -11.19 -13.29
C ASP A 111 2.78 -10.26 -12.18
N ILE A 112 1.55 -9.77 -12.30
CA ILE A 112 0.94 -8.86 -11.31
C ILE A 112 0.80 -9.56 -9.96
N GLU A 113 0.33 -10.80 -9.95
CA GLU A 113 0.17 -11.60 -8.73
C GLU A 113 1.51 -11.81 -8.02
N GLN A 114 2.55 -12.16 -8.76
CA GLN A 114 3.89 -12.35 -8.21
C GLN A 114 4.47 -11.05 -7.66
N ALA A 115 4.28 -9.93 -8.37
CA ALA A 115 4.74 -8.62 -7.92
C ALA A 115 4.01 -8.19 -6.64
N LEU A 116 2.70 -8.39 -6.57
CA LEU A 116 1.92 -8.08 -5.36
C LEU A 116 2.34 -8.95 -4.19
N SER A 117 2.58 -10.24 -4.42
CA SER A 117 3.07 -11.15 -3.40
C SER A 117 4.41 -10.67 -2.81
N GLY A 118 5.35 -10.30 -3.69
CA GLY A 118 6.64 -9.76 -3.28
C GLY A 118 6.49 -8.45 -2.50
N TYR A 119 5.64 -7.55 -2.97
CA TYR A 119 5.40 -6.27 -2.32
C TYR A 119 4.81 -6.45 -0.92
N VAL A 120 3.80 -7.30 -0.77
CA VAL A 120 3.17 -7.57 0.53
C VAL A 120 4.15 -8.20 1.50
N CYS A 121 4.89 -9.21 1.05
CA CYS A 121 5.89 -9.89 1.88
C CYS A 121 6.98 -8.93 2.35
N PHE A 122 7.56 -8.17 1.43
CA PHE A 122 8.60 -7.19 1.72
C PHE A 122 8.09 -6.08 2.65
N GLY A 123 6.94 -5.50 2.32
CA GLY A 123 6.36 -4.42 3.10
C GLY A 123 5.99 -4.85 4.52
N THR A 124 5.35 -6.01 4.66
CA THR A 124 4.94 -6.52 5.96
C THR A 124 6.15 -6.81 6.85
N ALA A 125 7.16 -7.50 6.33
CA ALA A 125 8.38 -7.80 7.07
C ALA A 125 9.13 -6.53 7.46
N GLY A 126 9.26 -5.58 6.53
CA GLY A 126 9.91 -4.30 6.76
C GLY A 126 9.22 -3.47 7.83
N TRP A 127 7.90 -3.33 7.75
CA TRP A 127 7.13 -2.59 8.74
C TRP A 127 7.17 -3.23 10.12
N LYS A 128 7.09 -4.56 10.22
CA LYS A 128 7.22 -5.25 11.50
C LYS A 128 8.60 -5.02 12.12
N SER A 129 9.64 -5.14 11.32
CA SER A 129 11.00 -4.90 11.77
C SER A 129 11.17 -3.44 12.26
N LEU A 130 10.67 -2.50 11.49
CA LEU A 130 10.75 -1.07 11.82
C LEU A 130 9.99 -0.74 13.10
N MET A 131 8.83 -1.36 13.31
CA MET A 131 8.01 -1.14 14.50
C MET A 131 8.48 -1.97 15.70
N GLY A 132 9.36 -2.94 15.50
CA GLY A 132 9.86 -3.79 16.58
C GLY A 132 8.86 -4.81 17.12
N ILE A 133 7.96 -5.25 16.25
CA ILE A 133 6.91 -6.22 16.63
C ILE A 133 6.90 -7.51 15.77
#